data_58ff51974f1fd653f4ef68144d45c010
#
_entry.id   58ff51974f1fd653f4ef68144d45c010
#
_cell.length_a   1.000
_cell.length_b   1.000
_cell.length_c   1.000
_cell.angle_alpha   90.00
_cell.angle_beta   90.00
_cell.angle_gamma   90.00
#
_symmetry.space_group_name_H-M   'P 1'
#
loop_
_entity.id
_entity.type
_entity.pdbx_description
1 polymer ?
#
loop_
_entity_poly.entity_id
_entity_poly.type
_entity_poly.pdbx_seq_one_letter_code
_entity_poly.pdbx_strand_id
1 'polypeptide(L)'
;MYSRRRQNLIGSARGLGGLARRRLIQGVGAPGLAATLRPTAVFAEHDDDDERLGPFGPWSTPVNLGPVVNSPFHEWCPSISKDGLSLYITSTRPGGVNGSNLGQRPEIWVSQRASIDAPWQAPVNLDAFNTTPVINAVGSGTSNQNLSADGHLLFFQSPRPGGYGSADLYVSRRANKHDDFGWQQPVNLGGLINTPYEENTPDYFEDEETGLIVLYFGSDRPGGPPGSVPGTVHIYVSTLGDDGTFGPGILVPELSSQYNELHAMIRRDGLELFLNSNRPNGRIGATDIWVSTQDSTLDPWSLPVSLGPTVNYPGYVTSRPALSWDGTTLYFNSNRPGGFNAPHDLFGDIYVTTRERIRDHEREHESRHRRD
;
A
#
# COMPACT_ATOMS: atom_id res chain seq x y z
N MET A 1 58.54 -13.80 26.16
CA MET A 1 59.58 -13.77 25.10
C MET A 1 58.90 -13.68 23.74
N TYR A 2 59.27 -12.64 23.00
CA TYR A 2 59.08 -12.35 21.56
C TYR A 2 57.62 -12.27 21.05
N SER A 3 57.03 -11.14 20.77
CA SER A 3 57.38 -9.90 20.00
C SER A 3 57.04 -9.98 18.52
N ARG A 4 56.04 -9.12 18.13
CA ARG A 4 55.91 -8.28 16.89
C ARG A 4 55.80 -9.02 15.53
N ARG A 5 54.85 -8.67 14.67
CA ARG A 5 54.77 -7.37 13.93
C ARG A 5 53.41 -7.17 13.29
N ARG A 6 52.92 -5.94 13.38
CA ARG A 6 51.94 -5.32 12.50
C ARG A 6 52.56 -5.03 11.14
N GLN A 7 51.83 -5.18 10.08
CA GLN A 7 52.03 -4.32 8.90
C GLN A 7 50.68 -3.91 8.32
N ASN A 8 50.46 -2.60 8.33
CA ASN A 8 49.46 -1.87 7.62
C ASN A 8 49.76 -1.99 6.12
N LEU A 9 48.72 -2.20 5.32
CA LEU A 9 48.68 -1.76 3.92
C LEU A 9 47.36 -1.05 3.67
N ILE A 10 47.43 0.26 3.70
CA ILE A 10 46.46 1.17 3.11
C ILE A 10 46.70 1.11 1.61
N GLY A 11 45.72 0.63 0.86
CA GLY A 11 45.69 0.69 -0.59
C GLY A 11 44.37 1.30 -1.05
N SER A 12 44.41 2.56 -1.42
CA SER A 12 43.32 3.27 -2.07
C SER A 12 42.99 2.63 -3.43
N ALA A 13 41.76 2.25 -3.64
CA ALA A 13 41.22 2.04 -4.99
C ALA A 13 39.96 2.89 -5.14
N ARG A 14 40.14 3.99 -5.88
CA ARG A 14 39.03 4.76 -6.45
C ARG A 14 38.51 3.99 -7.67
N GLY A 15 37.19 3.93 -7.74
CA GLY A 15 36.44 3.94 -8.98
C GLY A 15 36.41 2.66 -9.79
N LEU A 16 35.29 1.96 -9.75
CA LEU A 16 34.72 1.33 -10.95
C LEU A 16 33.22 1.23 -10.74
N GLY A 17 32.48 1.79 -11.67
CA GLY A 17 31.03 1.91 -11.70
C GLY A 17 30.30 0.59 -11.59
N GLY A 18 29.11 0.68 -11.04
CA GLY A 18 28.21 -0.44 -10.86
C GLY A 18 27.84 -1.11 -12.17
N LEU A 19 28.30 -2.32 -12.35
CA LEU A 19 27.77 -3.28 -13.32
C LEU A 19 26.95 -4.30 -12.52
N ALA A 20 25.64 -4.12 -12.57
CA ALA A 20 24.69 -5.12 -12.10
C ALA A 20 24.99 -6.47 -12.75
N ARG A 21 25.43 -7.43 -11.96
CA ARG A 21 25.65 -8.80 -12.40
C ARG A 21 24.30 -9.51 -12.55
N ARG A 22 23.76 -9.48 -13.76
CA ARG A 22 22.72 -10.42 -14.16
C ARG A 22 23.34 -11.81 -14.34
N ARG A 23 23.04 -12.74 -13.46
CA ARG A 23 23.22 -14.17 -13.74
C ARG A 23 21.89 -14.74 -14.24
N LEU A 24 21.87 -15.13 -15.51
CA LEU A 24 20.87 -16.05 -16.05
C LEU A 24 21.08 -17.41 -15.38
N ILE A 25 20.12 -17.85 -14.57
CA ILE A 25 20.09 -19.24 -14.11
C ILE A 25 19.04 -19.96 -14.96
N GLN A 26 19.52 -20.81 -15.85
CA GLN A 26 18.71 -21.89 -16.44
C GLN A 26 18.64 -23.03 -15.41
N GLY A 27 17.49 -23.23 -14.79
CA GLY A 27 17.20 -24.34 -13.90
C GLY A 27 16.12 -25.22 -14.52
N VAL A 28 16.45 -26.48 -14.72
CA VAL A 28 15.56 -27.54 -15.19
C VAL A 28 14.72 -28.08 -14.01
N GLY A 29 13.47 -28.06 -14.16
CA GLY A 29 12.28 -28.73 -13.73
C GLY A 29 12.17 -29.50 -12.41
N ALA A 30 11.08 -29.17 -11.71
CA ALA A 30 10.10 -30.10 -11.14
C ALA A 30 8.78 -29.35 -10.87
N PRO A 31 7.60 -29.97 -10.91
CA PRO A 31 6.32 -29.27 -11.00
C PRO A 31 5.79 -28.88 -9.63
N GLY A 32 6.03 -27.65 -9.26
CA GLY A 32 5.32 -26.90 -8.26
C GLY A 32 5.22 -25.48 -8.80
N LEU A 33 4.03 -25.03 -9.18
CA LEU A 33 3.80 -23.69 -9.67
C LEU A 33 3.99 -22.67 -8.55
N ALA A 34 5.23 -22.36 -8.23
CA ALA A 34 5.59 -21.10 -7.59
C ALA A 34 5.67 -20.06 -8.71
N ALA A 35 4.74 -19.14 -8.78
CA ALA A 35 4.83 -18.01 -9.68
C ALA A 35 6.01 -17.14 -9.25
N THR A 36 7.13 -17.27 -9.94
CA THR A 36 8.27 -16.38 -9.73
C THR A 36 7.91 -14.98 -10.20
N LEU A 37 7.86 -14.04 -9.26
CA LEU A 37 7.80 -12.61 -9.53
C LEU A 37 9.16 -12.19 -10.08
N ARG A 38 9.36 -12.27 -11.38
CA ARG A 38 10.55 -11.70 -12.00
C ARG A 38 10.25 -10.22 -12.28
N PRO A 39 10.99 -9.27 -11.71
CA PRO A 39 10.93 -7.90 -12.17
C PRO A 39 11.39 -7.91 -13.63
N THR A 40 10.52 -7.52 -14.55
CA THR A 40 10.91 -7.12 -15.89
C THR A 40 11.66 -5.80 -15.70
N ALA A 41 12.97 -5.80 -15.85
CA ALA A 41 13.70 -4.55 -15.92
C ALA A 41 13.21 -3.80 -17.16
N VAL A 42 12.21 -2.98 -16.97
CA VAL A 42 11.91 -1.88 -17.87
C VAL A 42 12.99 -0.86 -17.55
N PHE A 43 13.80 -0.50 -18.53
CA PHE A 43 14.62 0.70 -18.42
C PHE A 43 13.62 1.84 -18.25
N ALA A 44 13.53 2.37 -17.04
CA ALA A 44 12.82 3.59 -16.78
C ALA A 44 13.39 4.64 -17.72
N GLU A 45 12.55 5.28 -18.52
CA GLU A 45 12.85 6.62 -18.99
C GLU A 45 13.24 7.38 -17.75
N HIS A 46 14.44 7.96 -17.75
CA HIS A 46 14.87 8.88 -16.71
C HIS A 46 13.92 10.08 -16.77
N ASP A 47 12.85 10.01 -16.00
CA ASP A 47 12.22 11.23 -15.54
C ASP A 47 13.20 11.83 -14.53
N ASP A 48 13.59 13.09 -14.75
CA ASP A 48 14.48 13.89 -13.89
C ASP A 48 13.90 14.16 -12.47
N ASP A 49 13.03 13.27 -11.98
CA ASP A 49 12.33 13.32 -10.70
C ASP A 49 13.09 12.65 -9.53
N ASP A 50 14.41 12.51 -9.65
CA ASP A 50 15.28 11.84 -8.67
C ASP A 50 15.57 12.71 -7.42
N GLU A 51 14.82 13.78 -7.21
CA GLU A 51 14.86 14.53 -5.96
C GLU A 51 13.99 13.84 -4.91
N ARG A 52 14.58 13.54 -3.74
CA ARG A 52 13.84 13.19 -2.52
C ARG A 52 12.65 14.13 -2.39
N LEU A 53 11.47 13.59 -2.22
CA LEU A 53 10.29 14.43 -2.05
C LEU A 53 10.52 15.38 -0.88
N GLY A 54 10.57 16.68 -1.16
CA GLY A 54 10.84 17.73 -0.17
C GLY A 54 9.77 17.75 0.93
N PRO A 55 9.91 18.61 1.93
CA PRO A 55 8.91 18.76 2.96
C PRO A 55 7.57 19.17 2.36
N PHE A 56 6.51 18.74 3.03
CA PHE A 56 5.14 19.05 2.64
C PHE A 56 4.49 20.01 3.64
N GLY A 57 3.57 20.82 3.15
CA GLY A 57 2.67 21.63 3.96
C GLY A 57 1.59 20.79 4.66
N PRO A 58 0.68 21.45 5.40
CA PRO A 58 -0.43 20.79 6.05
C PRO A 58 -1.45 20.24 5.04
N TRP A 59 -2.17 19.19 5.44
CA TRP A 59 -3.28 18.66 4.66
C TRP A 59 -4.46 19.63 4.60
N SER A 60 -5.09 19.75 3.44
CA SER A 60 -6.33 20.48 3.25
C SER A 60 -7.51 19.79 3.94
N THR A 61 -8.64 20.49 4.08
CA THR A 61 -9.89 19.87 4.52
C THR A 61 -10.33 18.79 3.50
N PRO A 62 -10.57 17.54 3.95
CA PRO A 62 -10.98 16.47 3.07
C PRO A 62 -12.30 16.73 2.36
N VAL A 63 -12.39 16.31 1.10
CA VAL A 63 -13.59 16.40 0.26
C VAL A 63 -14.05 14.99 -0.10
N ASN A 64 -15.37 14.74 -0.04
CA ASN A 64 -15.97 13.51 -0.54
C ASN A 64 -15.84 13.43 -2.06
N LEU A 65 -15.43 12.28 -2.62
CA LEU A 65 -15.29 12.13 -4.09
C LEU A 65 -16.62 12.21 -4.87
N GLY A 66 -17.72 12.30 -4.18
CA GLY A 66 -19.04 12.53 -4.78
C GLY A 66 -19.71 11.25 -5.32
N PRO A 67 -20.95 11.39 -5.82
CA PRO A 67 -21.85 10.27 -6.14
C PRO A 67 -21.45 9.49 -7.39
N VAL A 68 -20.44 9.92 -8.13
CA VAL A 68 -19.93 9.17 -9.28
C VAL A 68 -19.07 8.01 -8.79
N VAL A 69 -18.17 8.27 -7.83
CA VAL A 69 -17.29 7.24 -7.24
C VAL A 69 -17.96 6.54 -6.08
N ASN A 70 -18.52 7.30 -5.14
CA ASN A 70 -19.24 6.79 -3.98
C ASN A 70 -20.69 6.42 -4.31
N SER A 71 -21.27 5.50 -3.55
CA SER A 71 -22.62 4.99 -3.76
C SER A 71 -23.34 4.85 -2.41
N PRO A 72 -24.64 4.51 -2.38
CA PRO A 72 -25.32 4.16 -1.12
C PRO A 72 -24.81 2.83 -0.48
N PHE A 73 -23.80 2.21 -1.06
CA PHE A 73 -23.12 1.02 -0.57
C PHE A 73 -21.74 1.41 0.01
N HIS A 74 -21.03 0.44 0.56
CA HIS A 74 -19.71 0.71 1.15
C HIS A 74 -18.62 0.80 0.08
N GLU A 75 -17.82 1.86 0.16
CA GLU A 75 -16.59 2.04 -0.59
C GLU A 75 -15.41 2.19 0.36
N TRP A 76 -14.34 1.42 0.12
CA TRP A 76 -13.12 1.50 0.93
C TRP A 76 -11.89 1.05 0.17
N CYS A 77 -10.70 1.07 0.82
CA CYS A 77 -9.42 0.67 0.27
C CYS A 77 -9.14 1.29 -1.09
N PRO A 78 -9.05 2.61 -1.21
CA PRO A 78 -8.56 3.22 -2.44
C PRO A 78 -7.14 2.75 -2.74
N SER A 79 -6.80 2.63 -4.03
CA SER A 79 -5.44 2.47 -4.52
C SER A 79 -5.33 3.19 -5.86
N ILE A 80 -4.36 4.11 -5.97
CA ILE A 80 -4.24 4.99 -7.13
C ILE A 80 -3.07 4.56 -8.01
N SER A 81 -3.24 4.56 -9.33
CA SER A 81 -2.17 4.31 -10.28
C SER A 81 -1.10 5.41 -10.23
N LYS A 82 0.15 5.09 -10.60
CA LYS A 82 1.28 6.04 -10.63
C LYS A 82 0.96 7.31 -11.40
N ASP A 83 0.29 7.18 -12.55
CA ASP A 83 -0.13 8.31 -13.39
C ASP A 83 -1.38 9.05 -12.85
N GLY A 84 -1.99 8.55 -11.78
CA GLY A 84 -3.18 9.13 -11.17
C GLY A 84 -4.46 8.99 -12.00
N LEU A 85 -4.50 8.16 -13.04
CA LEU A 85 -5.63 8.06 -13.96
C LEU A 85 -6.60 6.93 -13.64
N SER A 86 -6.20 5.95 -12.81
CA SER A 86 -7.03 4.81 -12.39
C SER A 86 -7.08 4.72 -10.88
N LEU A 87 -8.28 4.85 -10.32
CA LEU A 87 -8.55 4.69 -8.87
C LEU A 87 -9.27 3.36 -8.65
N TYR A 88 -8.57 2.41 -8.08
CA TYR A 88 -9.14 1.13 -7.64
C TYR A 88 -9.79 1.32 -6.27
N ILE A 89 -10.96 0.74 -6.08
CA ILE A 89 -11.69 0.76 -4.81
C ILE A 89 -12.28 -0.62 -4.54
N THR A 90 -12.43 -0.96 -3.28
CA THR A 90 -13.30 -2.06 -2.88
C THR A 90 -14.71 -1.53 -2.68
N SER A 91 -15.73 -2.21 -3.21
CA SER A 91 -17.13 -1.83 -3.02
C SER A 91 -18.04 -3.04 -2.89
N THR A 92 -19.14 -2.87 -2.14
CA THR A 92 -20.25 -3.83 -2.07
C THR A 92 -21.42 -3.46 -2.97
N ARG A 93 -21.22 -2.52 -3.91
CA ARG A 93 -22.25 -2.10 -4.87
C ARG A 93 -22.74 -3.25 -5.74
N PRO A 94 -24.01 -3.22 -6.17
CA PRO A 94 -24.54 -4.24 -7.08
C PRO A 94 -23.93 -4.13 -8.47
N GLY A 95 -24.03 -5.23 -9.24
CA GLY A 95 -23.54 -5.28 -10.63
C GLY A 95 -22.18 -5.95 -10.80
N GLY A 96 -21.57 -6.44 -9.72
CA GLY A 96 -20.38 -7.27 -9.76
C GLY A 96 -20.66 -8.75 -9.96
N VAL A 97 -19.63 -9.59 -9.85
CA VAL A 97 -19.69 -11.04 -10.09
C VAL A 97 -20.48 -11.80 -9.01
N ASN A 98 -20.58 -11.22 -7.81
CA ASN A 98 -21.34 -11.79 -6.71
C ASN A 98 -22.84 -11.44 -6.76
N GLY A 99 -23.24 -10.54 -7.62
CA GLY A 99 -24.64 -10.15 -7.84
C GLY A 99 -25.32 -9.61 -6.56
N SER A 100 -26.57 -9.13 -6.70
CA SER A 100 -27.37 -8.63 -5.58
C SER A 100 -27.82 -9.69 -4.58
N ASN A 101 -27.72 -10.98 -4.93
CA ASN A 101 -28.27 -12.09 -4.15
C ASN A 101 -27.25 -12.79 -3.22
N LEU A 102 -25.96 -12.45 -3.30
CA LEU A 102 -24.89 -13.11 -2.54
C LEU A 102 -24.42 -12.29 -1.31
N GLY A 103 -25.22 -11.32 -0.86
CA GLY A 103 -25.04 -10.67 0.42
C GLY A 103 -23.83 -9.70 0.44
N GLN A 104 -23.87 -8.69 -0.41
CA GLN A 104 -22.94 -7.53 -0.34
C GLN A 104 -21.46 -7.91 -0.11
N ARG A 105 -20.97 -8.89 -0.87
CA ARG A 105 -19.57 -9.28 -0.78
C ARG A 105 -18.69 -8.21 -1.42
N PRO A 106 -17.53 -7.92 -0.81
CA PRO A 106 -16.61 -6.94 -1.35
C PRO A 106 -16.02 -7.41 -2.68
N GLU A 107 -15.93 -6.49 -3.61
CA GLU A 107 -15.32 -6.68 -4.91
C GLU A 107 -14.45 -5.46 -5.28
N ILE A 108 -13.44 -5.68 -6.11
CA ILE A 108 -12.59 -4.61 -6.60
C ILE A 108 -13.19 -4.01 -7.86
N TRP A 109 -13.27 -2.69 -7.87
CA TRP A 109 -13.77 -1.85 -8.96
C TRP A 109 -12.70 -0.82 -9.33
N VAL A 110 -12.74 -0.31 -10.54
CA VAL A 110 -11.86 0.76 -10.99
C VAL A 110 -12.66 1.92 -11.57
N SER A 111 -12.36 3.13 -11.11
CA SER A 111 -12.80 4.39 -11.70
C SER A 111 -11.64 4.99 -12.47
N GLN A 112 -11.90 5.48 -13.67
CA GLN A 112 -10.90 6.06 -14.56
C GLN A 112 -11.17 7.54 -14.81
N ARG A 113 -10.15 8.30 -15.21
CA ARG A 113 -10.26 9.67 -15.68
C ARG A 113 -9.28 9.92 -16.83
N ALA A 114 -9.65 10.86 -17.72
CA ALA A 114 -8.86 11.12 -18.93
C ALA A 114 -7.58 11.93 -18.68
N SER A 115 -7.54 12.71 -17.59
CA SER A 115 -6.38 13.47 -17.13
C SER A 115 -6.50 13.74 -15.63
N ILE A 116 -5.45 14.23 -14.99
CA ILE A 116 -5.45 14.57 -13.54
C ILE A 116 -6.57 15.56 -13.18
N ASP A 117 -6.87 16.50 -14.07
CA ASP A 117 -7.89 17.53 -13.86
C ASP A 117 -9.30 17.09 -14.34
N ALA A 118 -9.40 15.94 -15.00
CA ALA A 118 -10.68 15.43 -15.47
C ALA A 118 -11.48 14.79 -14.33
N PRO A 119 -12.83 14.84 -14.38
CA PRO A 119 -13.67 14.16 -13.41
C PRO A 119 -13.51 12.64 -13.50
N TRP A 120 -13.66 11.97 -12.37
CA TRP A 120 -13.75 10.51 -12.31
C TRP A 120 -14.98 10.00 -13.06
N GLN A 121 -14.81 8.89 -13.75
CA GLN A 121 -15.92 8.12 -14.34
C GLN A 121 -16.53 7.18 -13.31
N ALA A 122 -17.72 6.65 -13.59
CA ALA A 122 -18.35 5.66 -12.72
C ALA A 122 -17.47 4.39 -12.64
N PRO A 123 -17.27 3.84 -11.44
CA PRO A 123 -16.46 2.62 -11.27
C PRO A 123 -17.03 1.44 -12.05
N VAL A 124 -16.13 0.68 -12.68
CA VAL A 124 -16.42 -0.56 -13.40
C VAL A 124 -15.82 -1.73 -12.64
N ASN A 125 -16.54 -2.83 -12.50
CA ASN A 125 -16.03 -4.05 -11.86
C ASN A 125 -14.84 -4.60 -12.64
N LEU A 126 -13.77 -5.05 -11.97
CA LEU A 126 -12.57 -5.55 -12.64
C LEU A 126 -12.83 -6.78 -13.53
N ASP A 127 -13.88 -7.52 -13.26
CA ASP A 127 -14.28 -8.69 -14.04
C ASP A 127 -15.44 -8.42 -15.01
N ALA A 128 -15.81 -7.16 -15.23
CA ALA A 128 -16.97 -6.79 -16.07
C ALA A 128 -16.88 -7.33 -17.51
N PHE A 129 -15.68 -7.52 -18.03
CA PHE A 129 -15.43 -8.00 -19.40
C PHE A 129 -14.96 -9.48 -19.46
N ASN A 130 -14.86 -10.15 -18.32
CA ASN A 130 -14.43 -11.53 -18.23
C ASN A 130 -15.63 -12.48 -18.29
N THR A 131 -15.56 -13.51 -19.14
CA THR A 131 -16.58 -14.57 -19.17
C THR A 131 -16.56 -15.45 -17.91
N THR A 132 -15.39 -15.53 -17.28
CA THR A 132 -15.18 -16.17 -15.97
C THR A 132 -14.42 -15.18 -15.10
N PRO A 133 -14.90 -14.87 -13.89
CA PRO A 133 -14.23 -13.97 -12.99
C PRO A 133 -12.77 -14.38 -12.70
N VAL A 134 -11.88 -13.41 -12.71
CA VAL A 134 -10.44 -13.58 -12.52
C VAL A 134 -10.03 -13.03 -11.16
N ILE A 135 -10.32 -11.77 -10.92
CA ILE A 135 -9.90 -11.06 -9.71
C ILE A 135 -10.90 -11.25 -8.58
N ASN A 136 -12.18 -10.94 -8.85
CA ASN A 136 -13.23 -11.03 -7.86
C ASN A 136 -13.72 -12.48 -7.68
N ALA A 137 -13.55 -13.01 -6.48
CA ALA A 137 -13.90 -14.40 -6.20
C ALA A 137 -15.40 -14.57 -5.99
N VAL A 138 -16.03 -15.41 -6.81
CA VAL A 138 -17.45 -15.74 -6.67
C VAL A 138 -17.72 -16.44 -5.32
N GLY A 139 -18.67 -15.91 -4.58
CA GLY A 139 -19.08 -16.46 -3.29
C GLY A 139 -18.12 -16.18 -2.12
N SER A 140 -17.01 -15.48 -2.34
CA SER A 140 -16.00 -15.23 -1.29
C SER A 140 -15.80 -13.75 -0.99
N GLY A 141 -15.52 -12.95 -1.95
CA GLY A 141 -15.12 -11.55 -1.78
C GLY A 141 -13.64 -11.34 -2.12
N THR A 142 -13.32 -10.10 -2.47
CA THR A 142 -11.96 -9.66 -2.79
C THR A 142 -11.85 -8.19 -2.40
N SER A 143 -10.79 -7.81 -1.70
CA SER A 143 -10.64 -6.48 -1.13
C SER A 143 -9.18 -6.11 -0.86
N ASN A 144 -8.96 -4.89 -0.34
CA ASN A 144 -7.68 -4.41 0.16
C ASN A 144 -6.58 -4.48 -0.92
N GLN A 145 -6.89 -3.95 -2.10
CA GLN A 145 -5.98 -3.96 -3.23
C GLN A 145 -4.89 -2.91 -3.12
N ASN A 146 -3.71 -3.25 -3.63
CA ASN A 146 -2.57 -2.36 -3.81
C ASN A 146 -1.92 -2.62 -5.16
N LEU A 147 -1.63 -1.55 -5.91
CA LEU A 147 -1.02 -1.59 -7.22
C LEU A 147 0.48 -1.34 -7.12
N SER A 148 1.31 -2.15 -7.79
CA SER A 148 2.74 -1.85 -7.91
C SER A 148 2.98 -0.54 -8.64
N ALA A 149 4.10 0.13 -8.36
CA ALA A 149 4.47 1.41 -8.96
C ALA A 149 4.54 1.35 -10.50
N ASP A 150 5.02 0.23 -11.05
CA ASP A 150 5.08 -0.01 -12.49
C ASP A 150 3.70 -0.34 -13.12
N GLY A 151 2.68 -0.55 -12.27
CA GLY A 151 1.30 -0.86 -12.67
C GLY A 151 1.08 -2.26 -13.22
N HIS A 152 2.05 -3.17 -13.11
CA HIS A 152 1.95 -4.53 -13.65
C HIS A 152 1.49 -5.58 -12.63
N LEU A 153 1.50 -5.27 -11.33
CA LEU A 153 1.09 -6.17 -10.25
C LEU A 153 -0.07 -5.57 -9.47
N LEU A 154 -1.04 -6.40 -9.13
CA LEU A 154 -2.13 -6.10 -8.21
C LEU A 154 -2.09 -7.09 -7.06
N PHE A 155 -1.75 -6.61 -5.88
CA PHE A 155 -1.82 -7.35 -4.63
C PHE A 155 -3.20 -7.15 -4.01
N PHE A 156 -3.76 -8.16 -3.40
CA PHE A 156 -5.06 -8.05 -2.74
C PHE A 156 -5.32 -9.20 -1.77
N GLN A 157 -6.29 -9.01 -0.91
CA GLN A 157 -6.79 -10.01 0.04
C GLN A 157 -8.00 -10.74 -0.52
N SER A 158 -8.09 -12.05 -0.27
CA SER A 158 -9.28 -12.83 -0.57
C SER A 158 -9.41 -14.08 0.30
N PRO A 159 -10.61 -14.38 0.84
CA PRO A 159 -10.92 -15.64 1.51
C PRO A 159 -11.34 -16.73 0.50
N ARG A 160 -10.83 -16.69 -0.73
CA ARG A 160 -11.14 -17.70 -1.75
C ARG A 160 -10.67 -19.09 -1.35
N PRO A 161 -11.36 -20.19 -1.78
CA PRO A 161 -10.96 -21.55 -1.48
C PRO A 161 -9.52 -21.86 -1.93
N GLY A 162 -8.83 -22.70 -1.13
CA GLY A 162 -7.48 -23.15 -1.43
C GLY A 162 -6.36 -22.28 -0.83
N GLY A 163 -6.71 -21.34 0.05
CA GLY A 163 -5.76 -20.57 0.85
C GLY A 163 -5.28 -21.30 2.10
N TYR A 164 -4.51 -20.60 2.93
CA TYR A 164 -3.90 -21.10 4.17
C TYR A 164 -4.75 -20.75 5.39
N GLY A 165 -5.43 -19.58 5.38
CA GLY A 165 -6.16 -19.04 6.51
C GLY A 165 -7.58 -18.57 6.19
N SER A 166 -8.09 -17.68 7.03
CA SER A 166 -9.42 -17.08 6.88
C SER A 166 -9.48 -16.12 5.69
N ALA A 167 -8.38 -15.42 5.42
CA ALA A 167 -8.14 -14.64 4.21
C ALA A 167 -6.63 -14.58 3.95
N ASP A 168 -6.26 -14.70 2.71
CA ASP A 168 -4.88 -14.75 2.24
C ASP A 168 -4.58 -13.61 1.28
N LEU A 169 -3.29 -13.30 1.14
CA LEU A 169 -2.77 -12.38 0.14
C LEU A 169 -2.48 -13.10 -1.17
N TYR A 170 -2.91 -12.45 -2.25
CA TYR A 170 -2.73 -12.90 -3.63
C TYR A 170 -2.08 -11.79 -4.44
N VAL A 171 -1.47 -12.17 -5.55
CA VAL A 171 -0.98 -11.25 -6.58
C VAL A 171 -1.48 -11.67 -7.95
N SER A 172 -1.95 -10.70 -8.72
CA SER A 172 -2.23 -10.86 -10.16
C SER A 172 -1.29 -10.01 -11.00
N ARG A 173 -1.10 -10.41 -12.25
CA ARG A 173 -0.27 -9.69 -13.21
C ARG A 173 -1.10 -9.22 -14.40
N ARG A 174 -0.67 -8.11 -15.03
CA ARG A 174 -1.15 -7.70 -16.37
C ARG A 174 0.02 -7.34 -17.27
N ALA A 175 -0.15 -7.59 -18.57
CA ALA A 175 0.90 -7.30 -19.55
C ALA A 175 0.96 -5.81 -19.92
N ASN A 176 -0.19 -5.14 -19.98
CA ASN A 176 -0.32 -3.72 -20.30
C ASN A 176 -0.78 -2.95 -19.07
N LYS A 177 0.06 -2.04 -18.55
CA LYS A 177 -0.24 -1.23 -17.37
C LYS A 177 -1.43 -0.27 -17.54
N HIS A 178 -1.80 0.04 -18.79
CA HIS A 178 -2.95 0.89 -19.14
C HIS A 178 -4.24 0.09 -19.41
N ASP A 179 -4.20 -1.22 -19.30
CA ASP A 179 -5.37 -2.09 -19.40
C ASP A 179 -5.81 -2.54 -18.00
N ASP A 180 -6.72 -1.79 -17.40
CA ASP A 180 -7.21 -2.07 -16.04
C ASP A 180 -8.02 -3.37 -15.94
N PHE A 181 -8.35 -4.01 -17.06
CA PHE A 181 -9.13 -5.24 -17.10
C PHE A 181 -8.33 -6.46 -17.57
N GLY A 182 -7.08 -6.28 -17.98
CA GLY A 182 -6.20 -7.33 -18.52
C GLY A 182 -5.49 -8.19 -17.45
N TRP A 183 -6.06 -8.36 -16.27
CA TRP A 183 -5.49 -9.12 -15.17
C TRP A 183 -5.52 -10.62 -15.43
N GLN A 184 -4.42 -11.30 -15.05
CA GLN A 184 -4.27 -12.75 -15.12
C GLN A 184 -4.82 -13.41 -13.85
N GLN A 185 -4.93 -14.75 -13.88
CA GLN A 185 -5.32 -15.52 -12.70
C GLN A 185 -4.38 -15.25 -11.53
N PRO A 186 -4.92 -14.91 -10.36
CA PRO A 186 -4.09 -14.57 -9.20
C PRO A 186 -3.38 -15.79 -8.65
N VAL A 187 -2.22 -15.52 -8.07
CA VAL A 187 -1.40 -16.52 -7.39
C VAL A 187 -1.36 -16.19 -5.90
N ASN A 188 -1.57 -17.21 -5.06
CA ASN A 188 -1.40 -17.11 -3.62
C ASN A 188 0.08 -16.84 -3.28
N LEU A 189 0.38 -15.92 -2.37
CA LEU A 189 1.76 -15.57 -2.00
C LEU A 189 2.50 -16.67 -1.21
N GLY A 190 1.82 -17.75 -0.86
CA GLY A 190 2.41 -18.93 -0.24
C GLY A 190 2.58 -18.85 1.28
N GLY A 191 2.97 -19.96 1.89
CA GLY A 191 2.96 -20.15 3.34
C GLY A 191 4.06 -19.41 4.13
N LEU A 192 4.95 -18.65 3.48
CA LEU A 192 5.87 -17.73 4.17
C LEU A 192 5.19 -16.40 4.50
N ILE A 193 4.20 -16.00 3.69
CA ILE A 193 3.36 -14.83 3.89
C ILE A 193 2.05 -15.24 4.55
N ASN A 194 1.30 -16.14 3.93
CA ASN A 194 -0.02 -16.56 4.36
C ASN A 194 0.09 -17.65 5.42
N THR A 195 -0.72 -17.55 6.47
CA THR A 195 -0.72 -18.43 7.64
C THR A 195 -2.15 -18.95 7.89
N PRO A 196 -2.39 -19.84 8.86
CA PRO A 196 -3.76 -20.20 9.26
C PRO A 196 -4.59 -19.04 9.83
N TYR A 197 -4.03 -17.85 9.91
CA TYR A 197 -4.67 -16.61 10.38
C TYR A 197 -5.13 -15.74 9.20
N GLU A 198 -5.49 -14.50 9.47
CA GLU A 198 -5.82 -13.53 8.43
C GLU A 198 -4.59 -12.73 8.03
N GLU A 199 -4.30 -12.67 6.73
CA GLU A 199 -3.39 -11.73 6.14
C GLU A 199 -4.18 -10.75 5.28
N ASN A 200 -3.95 -9.44 5.52
CA ASN A 200 -4.73 -8.38 4.88
C ASN A 200 -3.88 -7.17 4.52
N THR A 201 -4.50 -6.23 3.80
CA THR A 201 -3.95 -4.89 3.51
C THR A 201 -2.50 -4.88 3.01
N PRO A 202 -2.22 -5.59 1.90
CA PRO A 202 -0.86 -5.60 1.34
C PRO A 202 -0.49 -4.21 0.81
N ASP A 203 0.75 -3.80 1.03
CA ASP A 203 1.37 -2.64 0.40
C ASP A 203 2.76 -3.01 -0.14
N TYR A 204 2.89 -2.94 -1.46
CA TYR A 204 4.12 -3.26 -2.19
C TYR A 204 4.96 -2.00 -2.37
N PHE A 205 6.19 -2.07 -1.92
CA PHE A 205 7.14 -0.99 -2.05
C PHE A 205 8.42 -1.49 -2.72
N GLU A 206 8.92 -0.73 -3.68
CA GLU A 206 10.19 -0.91 -4.35
C GLU A 206 11.05 0.34 -4.10
N ASP A 207 12.17 0.14 -3.42
CA ASP A 207 13.18 1.17 -3.21
C ASP A 207 13.99 1.33 -4.49
N GLU A 208 13.76 2.42 -5.22
CA GLU A 208 14.41 2.70 -6.51
C GLU A 208 15.93 2.90 -6.34
N GLU A 209 16.41 3.33 -5.17
CA GLU A 209 17.84 3.55 -4.90
C GLU A 209 18.58 2.22 -4.68
N THR A 210 18.02 1.33 -3.89
CA THR A 210 18.67 0.06 -3.51
C THR A 210 18.20 -1.12 -4.35
N GLY A 211 17.04 -1.01 -5.02
CA GLY A 211 16.36 -2.12 -5.68
C GLY A 211 15.75 -3.13 -4.69
N LEU A 212 15.66 -2.77 -3.41
CA LEU A 212 15.00 -3.59 -2.40
C LEU A 212 13.49 -3.57 -2.64
N ILE A 213 12.88 -4.76 -2.69
CA ILE A 213 11.44 -4.91 -2.80
C ILE A 213 10.92 -5.51 -1.50
N VAL A 214 9.94 -4.83 -0.90
CA VAL A 214 9.26 -5.29 0.31
C VAL A 214 7.75 -5.27 0.14
N LEU A 215 7.09 -6.15 0.89
CA LEU A 215 5.65 -6.19 1.04
C LEU A 215 5.31 -5.96 2.51
N TYR A 216 4.67 -4.87 2.83
CA TYR A 216 4.04 -4.66 4.13
C TYR A 216 2.64 -5.23 4.12
N PHE A 217 2.19 -5.77 5.23
CA PHE A 217 0.84 -6.31 5.34
C PHE A 217 0.39 -6.42 6.80
N GLY A 218 -0.92 -6.46 7.00
CA GLY A 218 -1.52 -6.74 8.30
C GLY A 218 -1.67 -8.24 8.52
N SER A 219 -1.48 -8.70 9.76
CA SER A 219 -1.82 -10.07 10.16
C SER A 219 -2.20 -10.15 11.63
N ASP A 220 -3.18 -11.01 11.95
CA ASP A 220 -3.59 -11.32 13.32
C ASP A 220 -2.92 -12.59 13.87
N ARG A 221 -1.83 -13.02 13.22
CA ARG A 221 -1.01 -14.16 13.67
C ARG A 221 -0.46 -13.92 15.08
N PRO A 222 -0.25 -14.96 15.90
CA PRO A 222 0.40 -14.84 17.21
C PRO A 222 1.79 -14.24 17.13
N GLY A 223 2.20 -13.54 18.18
CA GLY A 223 3.54 -12.93 18.30
C GLY A 223 3.56 -11.42 18.22
N GLY A 224 2.39 -10.77 18.33
CA GLY A 224 2.30 -9.31 18.45
C GLY A 224 2.96 -8.74 19.72
N PRO A 225 3.03 -7.41 19.86
CA PRO A 225 3.61 -6.73 21.02
C PRO A 225 2.95 -7.13 22.35
N PRO A 226 3.65 -6.96 23.48
CA PRO A 226 3.07 -7.24 24.80
C PRO A 226 1.77 -6.51 25.03
N GLY A 227 0.74 -7.23 25.53
CA GLY A 227 -0.60 -6.68 25.75
C GLY A 227 -1.57 -6.88 24.58
N SER A 228 -1.11 -7.36 23.43
CA SER A 228 -2.02 -7.75 22.34
C SER A 228 -2.89 -8.93 22.74
N VAL A 229 -4.13 -8.89 22.29
CA VAL A 229 -5.08 -10.00 22.47
C VAL A 229 -5.20 -10.80 21.16
N PRO A 230 -5.62 -12.09 21.21
CA PRO A 230 -5.84 -12.85 19.97
C PRO A 230 -6.82 -12.12 19.02
N GLY A 231 -6.46 -12.08 17.74
CA GLY A 231 -7.21 -11.36 16.70
C GLY A 231 -6.82 -9.88 16.56
N THR A 232 -5.83 -9.40 17.32
CA THR A 232 -5.26 -8.06 17.08
C THR A 232 -4.36 -8.13 15.85
N VAL A 233 -4.61 -7.22 14.90
CA VAL A 233 -3.83 -7.13 13.67
C VAL A 233 -2.62 -6.23 13.87
N HIS A 234 -1.45 -6.67 13.43
CA HIS A 234 -0.20 -5.92 13.48
C HIS A 234 0.45 -5.85 12.10
N ILE A 235 1.38 -4.89 11.93
CA ILE A 235 2.10 -4.70 10.68
C ILE A 235 3.30 -5.64 10.61
N TYR A 236 3.36 -6.39 9.53
CA TYR A 236 4.48 -7.25 9.14
C TYR A 236 5.10 -6.75 7.85
N VAL A 237 6.36 -7.08 7.65
CA VAL A 237 7.09 -6.83 6.40
C VAL A 237 7.77 -8.10 5.92
N SER A 238 7.81 -8.30 4.63
CA SER A 238 8.56 -9.37 3.97
C SER A 238 9.36 -8.80 2.81
N THR A 239 10.54 -9.35 2.60
CA THR A 239 11.44 -8.96 1.50
C THR A 239 11.34 -9.96 0.36
N LEU A 240 11.32 -9.48 -0.89
CA LEU A 240 11.40 -10.31 -2.09
C LEU A 240 12.83 -10.84 -2.26
N GLY A 241 12.98 -12.15 -2.33
CA GLY A 241 14.26 -12.81 -2.58
C GLY A 241 14.65 -12.83 -4.05
N ASP A 242 15.92 -13.17 -4.33
CA ASP A 242 16.46 -13.30 -5.69
C ASP A 242 15.75 -14.39 -6.53
N ASP A 243 15.10 -15.34 -5.88
CA ASP A 243 14.29 -16.38 -6.50
C ASP A 243 12.90 -15.90 -6.94
N GLY A 244 12.56 -14.64 -6.62
CA GLY A 244 11.27 -14.04 -6.93
C GLY A 244 10.14 -14.48 -6.00
N THR A 245 10.48 -14.99 -4.80
CA THR A 245 9.52 -15.31 -3.73
C THR A 245 9.71 -14.38 -2.55
N PHE A 246 8.61 -14.06 -1.86
CA PHE A 246 8.69 -13.33 -0.59
C PHE A 246 9.18 -14.24 0.53
N GLY A 247 10.09 -13.73 1.35
CA GLY A 247 10.54 -14.38 2.58
C GLY A 247 9.44 -14.41 3.66
N PRO A 248 9.76 -14.89 4.88
CA PRO A 248 8.78 -14.90 5.97
C PRO A 248 8.41 -13.48 6.39
N GLY A 249 7.14 -13.29 6.78
CA GLY A 249 6.68 -12.04 7.36
C GLY A 249 7.31 -11.80 8.74
N ILE A 250 7.91 -10.63 8.92
CA ILE A 250 8.57 -10.18 10.16
C ILE A 250 7.76 -9.03 10.75
N LEU A 251 7.42 -9.09 12.04
CA LEU A 251 6.74 -8.02 12.75
C LEU A 251 7.56 -6.73 12.68
N VAL A 252 6.91 -5.59 12.41
CA VAL A 252 7.53 -4.26 12.49
C VAL A 252 7.17 -3.63 13.83
N PRO A 253 8.05 -3.71 14.83
CA PRO A 253 7.70 -3.36 16.21
C PRO A 253 7.41 -1.86 16.39
N GLU A 254 8.07 -0.98 15.62
CA GLU A 254 7.89 0.47 15.69
C GLU A 254 6.49 0.88 15.23
N LEU A 255 5.91 0.16 14.26
CA LEU A 255 4.59 0.42 13.71
C LEU A 255 3.47 -0.30 14.49
N SER A 256 3.82 -1.31 15.27
CA SER A 256 2.88 -2.20 15.96
C SER A 256 2.75 -1.87 17.45
N SER A 257 1.54 -1.92 17.99
CA SER A 257 1.21 -1.74 19.41
C SER A 257 0.32 -2.88 19.89
N GLN A 258 -0.20 -2.81 21.13
CA GLN A 258 -1.20 -3.77 21.61
C GLN A 258 -2.59 -3.59 20.95
N TYR A 259 -2.75 -2.64 20.05
CA TYR A 259 -3.98 -2.29 19.33
C TYR A 259 -3.90 -2.73 17.89
N ASN A 260 -4.98 -2.54 17.11
CA ASN A 260 -4.98 -2.86 15.69
C ASN A 260 -4.22 -1.81 14.86
N GLU A 261 -3.32 -2.28 14.02
CA GLU A 261 -2.63 -1.51 12.99
C GLU A 261 -2.82 -2.21 11.63
N LEU A 262 -3.23 -1.44 10.62
CA LEU A 262 -3.50 -1.93 9.26
C LEU A 262 -3.08 -0.89 8.22
N HIS A 263 -2.98 -1.30 6.96
CA HIS A 263 -2.75 -0.42 5.81
C HIS A 263 -1.48 0.43 5.95
N ALA A 264 -0.34 -0.21 5.93
CA ALA A 264 0.96 0.46 5.92
C ALA A 264 1.26 1.01 4.52
N MET A 265 0.67 2.16 4.15
CA MET A 265 0.89 2.82 2.86
C MET A 265 2.18 3.63 2.89
N ILE A 266 3.16 3.27 2.07
CA ILE A 266 4.48 3.91 2.00
C ILE A 266 4.52 4.93 0.86
N ARG A 267 5.08 6.12 1.14
CA ARG A 267 5.42 7.09 0.10
C ARG A 267 6.55 6.56 -0.77
N ARG A 268 6.58 6.95 -2.07
CA ARG A 268 7.50 6.41 -3.08
C ARG A 268 8.99 6.48 -2.71
N ASP A 269 9.41 7.46 -1.91
CA ASP A 269 10.80 7.63 -1.44
C ASP A 269 11.13 6.78 -0.19
N GLY A 270 10.15 6.02 0.31
CA GLY A 270 10.33 5.17 1.49
C GLY A 270 10.42 5.92 2.82
N LEU A 271 10.30 7.26 2.86
CA LEU A 271 10.60 8.04 4.06
C LEU A 271 9.37 8.40 4.91
N GLU A 272 8.16 8.15 4.42
CA GLU A 272 6.91 8.41 5.12
C GLU A 272 5.94 7.24 4.91
N LEU A 273 5.33 6.77 5.98
CA LEU A 273 4.37 5.68 5.97
C LEU A 273 3.11 6.09 6.72
N PHE A 274 1.97 5.87 6.07
CA PHE A 274 0.65 6.08 6.67
C PHE A 274 0.06 4.74 7.06
N LEU A 275 -0.55 4.67 8.23
CA LEU A 275 -1.28 3.48 8.67
C LEU A 275 -2.57 3.89 9.38
N ASN A 276 -3.53 2.99 9.48
CA ASN A 276 -4.66 3.21 10.36
C ASN A 276 -4.51 2.41 11.66
N SER A 277 -4.89 3.05 12.77
CA SER A 277 -4.84 2.44 14.09
C SER A 277 -5.94 2.96 15.01
N ASN A 278 -6.38 2.10 15.92
CA ASN A 278 -7.28 2.47 17.02
C ASN A 278 -6.53 2.66 18.35
N ARG A 279 -5.19 2.86 18.33
CA ARG A 279 -4.39 3.19 19.52
C ARG A 279 -4.93 4.47 20.20
N PRO A 280 -4.97 4.52 21.56
CA PRO A 280 -5.71 5.59 22.26
C PRO A 280 -5.00 6.95 22.25
N ASN A 281 -3.67 6.99 22.32
CA ASN A 281 -2.92 8.23 22.51
C ASN A 281 -2.87 9.06 21.22
N GLY A 282 -3.59 10.18 21.21
CA GLY A 282 -3.72 11.06 20.05
C GLY A 282 -4.85 10.69 19.10
N ARG A 283 -5.62 9.64 19.39
CA ARG A 283 -6.80 9.25 18.62
C ARG A 283 -7.90 10.30 18.73
N ILE A 284 -8.49 10.64 17.60
CA ILE A 284 -9.55 11.64 17.45
C ILE A 284 -10.87 10.94 17.13
N GLY A 285 -10.87 9.99 16.21
CA GLY A 285 -12.01 9.20 15.79
C GLY A 285 -12.10 7.82 16.43
N ALA A 286 -12.91 6.94 15.83
CA ALA A 286 -13.00 5.53 16.23
C ALA A 286 -11.76 4.74 15.76
N THR A 287 -11.29 5.04 14.55
CA THR A 287 -10.00 4.62 13.95
C THR A 287 -9.48 5.81 13.19
N ASP A 288 -8.19 6.09 13.29
CA ASP A 288 -7.53 7.24 12.69
C ASP A 288 -6.41 6.81 11.75
N ILE A 289 -6.05 7.70 10.84
CA ILE A 289 -4.80 7.61 10.07
C ILE A 289 -3.69 8.21 10.90
N TRP A 290 -2.59 7.48 10.96
CA TRP A 290 -1.34 7.83 11.64
C TRP A 290 -0.22 7.89 10.62
N VAL A 291 0.82 8.64 10.92
CA VAL A 291 2.01 8.77 10.08
C VAL A 291 3.26 8.42 10.88
N SER A 292 4.17 7.70 10.26
CA SER A 292 5.51 7.40 10.73
C SER A 292 6.53 7.84 9.68
N THR A 293 7.71 8.23 10.10
CA THR A 293 8.79 8.68 9.22
C THR A 293 10.10 7.98 9.54
N GLN A 294 11.01 7.95 8.58
CA GLN A 294 12.39 7.52 8.76
C GLN A 294 13.33 8.43 7.96
N ASP A 295 14.58 8.54 8.38
CA ASP A 295 15.57 9.41 7.72
C ASP A 295 16.16 8.77 6.45
N SER A 296 16.19 7.45 6.40
CA SER A 296 16.53 6.66 5.22
C SER A 296 15.77 5.32 5.25
N THR A 297 15.72 4.60 4.13
CA THR A 297 15.08 3.28 4.02
C THR A 297 15.80 2.18 4.81
N LEU A 298 16.97 2.49 5.37
CA LEU A 298 17.75 1.60 6.24
C LEU A 298 17.55 1.91 7.74
N ASP A 299 16.89 3.02 8.07
CA ASP A 299 16.64 3.43 9.46
C ASP A 299 15.31 2.85 9.99
N PRO A 300 15.17 2.69 11.31
CA PRO A 300 13.90 2.27 11.88
C PRO A 300 12.84 3.37 11.73
N TRP A 301 11.58 2.96 11.62
CA TRP A 301 10.44 3.87 11.62
C TRP A 301 10.33 4.62 12.96
N SER A 302 9.98 5.89 12.91
CA SER A 302 9.56 6.64 14.10
C SER A 302 8.27 6.05 14.69
N LEU A 303 7.98 6.33 15.96
CA LEU A 303 6.67 5.98 16.51
C LEU A 303 5.58 6.77 15.78
N PRO A 304 4.50 6.09 15.33
CA PRO A 304 3.41 6.76 14.62
C PRO A 304 2.75 7.87 15.43
N VAL A 305 2.48 9.00 14.77
CA VAL A 305 1.71 10.13 15.28
C VAL A 305 0.41 10.32 14.50
N SER A 306 -0.66 10.77 15.16
CA SER A 306 -1.94 11.01 14.49
C SER A 306 -1.82 12.13 13.44
N LEU A 307 -2.45 11.99 12.27
CA LEU A 307 -2.53 13.06 11.26
C LEU A 307 -3.32 14.29 11.74
N GLY A 308 -3.93 14.23 12.91
CA GLY A 308 -4.64 15.36 13.49
C GLY A 308 -6.06 15.56 12.95
N PRO A 309 -6.79 16.56 13.50
CA PRO A 309 -8.25 16.71 13.31
C PRO A 309 -8.64 17.23 11.93
N THR A 310 -7.72 17.71 11.12
CA THR A 310 -8.02 18.10 9.72
C THR A 310 -8.41 16.87 8.91
N VAL A 311 -7.63 15.78 9.03
CA VAL A 311 -7.85 14.54 8.28
C VAL A 311 -8.75 13.58 9.09
N ASN A 312 -8.41 13.32 10.35
CA ASN A 312 -9.16 12.43 11.23
C ASN A 312 -10.41 13.15 11.76
N TYR A 313 -11.58 12.53 11.64
CA TYR A 313 -12.82 13.16 12.04
C TYR A 313 -13.31 12.66 13.40
N PRO A 314 -13.62 13.57 14.37
CA PRO A 314 -13.99 13.19 15.73
C PRO A 314 -15.17 12.20 15.80
N GLY A 315 -14.96 11.07 16.47
CA GLY A 315 -15.99 10.06 16.73
C GLY A 315 -16.27 9.10 15.57
N TYR A 316 -15.63 9.28 14.41
CA TYR A 316 -15.86 8.48 13.20
C TYR A 316 -14.60 7.73 12.77
N VAL A 317 -14.75 6.80 11.82
CA VAL A 317 -13.64 6.09 11.21
C VAL A 317 -13.01 6.97 10.14
N THR A 318 -11.68 7.05 10.17
CA THR A 318 -10.85 7.53 9.08
C THR A 318 -9.73 6.51 8.88
N SER A 319 -9.69 5.84 7.72
CA SER A 319 -8.82 4.69 7.54
C SER A 319 -8.47 4.43 6.08
N ARG A 320 -7.59 3.47 5.85
CA ARG A 320 -7.19 2.96 4.53
C ARG A 320 -6.61 4.03 3.62
N PRO A 321 -5.50 4.64 4.04
CA PRO A 321 -4.82 5.67 3.25
C PRO A 321 -4.29 5.09 1.93
N ALA A 322 -4.34 5.91 0.87
CA ALA A 322 -3.67 5.68 -0.40
C ALA A 322 -3.11 6.99 -0.92
N LEU A 323 -1.80 7.05 -1.12
CA LEU A 323 -1.09 8.27 -1.48
C LEU A 323 -0.84 8.31 -3.00
N SER A 324 -0.99 9.48 -3.62
CA SER A 324 -0.54 9.71 -4.99
C SER A 324 0.99 9.59 -5.09
N TRP A 325 1.47 9.26 -6.29
CA TRP A 325 2.90 9.05 -6.54
C TRP A 325 3.77 10.25 -6.15
N ASP A 326 3.28 11.46 -6.36
CA ASP A 326 3.96 12.70 -6.02
C ASP A 326 3.87 13.08 -4.52
N GLY A 327 3.13 12.30 -3.73
CA GLY A 327 2.96 12.50 -2.30
C GLY A 327 2.04 13.67 -1.90
N THR A 328 1.35 14.27 -2.85
CA THR A 328 0.53 15.48 -2.61
C THR A 328 -0.94 15.21 -2.34
N THR A 329 -1.47 14.04 -2.75
CA THR A 329 -2.88 13.69 -2.64
C THR A 329 -3.06 12.41 -1.84
N LEU A 330 -3.87 12.47 -0.78
CA LEU A 330 -4.22 11.33 0.05
C LEU A 330 -5.70 10.98 -0.14
N TYR A 331 -5.95 9.79 -0.65
CA TYR A 331 -7.26 9.15 -0.68
C TYR A 331 -7.42 8.28 0.55
N PHE A 332 -8.62 8.22 1.09
CA PHE A 332 -8.93 7.37 2.25
C PHE A 332 -10.43 7.14 2.37
N ASN A 333 -10.85 6.18 3.16
CA ASN A 333 -12.26 6.04 3.47
C ASN A 333 -12.63 6.65 4.83
N SER A 334 -13.87 7.16 4.92
CA SER A 334 -14.41 7.66 6.16
C SER A 334 -15.94 7.53 6.19
N ASN A 335 -16.49 7.21 7.36
CA ASN A 335 -17.93 7.20 7.62
C ASN A 335 -18.42 8.50 8.30
N ARG A 336 -17.65 9.60 8.13
CA ARG A 336 -18.02 10.93 8.65
C ARG A 336 -19.34 11.43 8.05
N PRO A 337 -20.06 12.35 8.74
CA PRO A 337 -21.30 12.92 8.23
C PRO A 337 -21.14 13.57 6.86
N GLY A 338 -22.21 13.51 6.05
CA GLY A 338 -22.24 14.11 4.71
C GLY A 338 -21.83 13.16 3.58
N GLY A 339 -21.59 11.89 3.88
CA GLY A 339 -21.41 10.83 2.88
C GLY A 339 -22.73 10.27 2.35
N PHE A 340 -22.63 9.30 1.42
CA PHE A 340 -23.79 8.64 0.80
C PHE A 340 -24.25 7.42 1.59
N ASN A 341 -23.40 6.91 2.48
CA ASN A 341 -23.70 5.80 3.39
C ASN A 341 -24.40 6.28 4.66
N ALA A 342 -25.11 5.38 5.33
CA ALA A 342 -25.71 5.69 6.61
C ALA A 342 -24.64 6.07 7.65
N PRO A 343 -24.87 7.09 8.48
CA PRO A 343 -23.97 7.43 9.57
C PRO A 343 -23.77 6.21 10.48
N HIS A 344 -22.51 5.94 10.88
CA HIS A 344 -22.09 4.84 11.75
C HIS A 344 -21.92 3.46 11.10
N ASP A 345 -22.03 3.32 9.79
CA ASP A 345 -21.54 2.11 9.12
C ASP A 345 -20.01 2.00 9.28
N LEU A 346 -19.51 0.76 9.44
CA LEU A 346 -18.05 0.51 9.62
C LEU A 346 -17.22 0.98 8.44
N PHE A 347 -17.82 1.00 7.26
CA PHE A 347 -17.23 1.44 6.01
C PHE A 347 -18.02 2.64 5.51
N GLY A 348 -17.33 3.61 4.97
CA GLY A 348 -17.94 4.84 4.51
C GLY A 348 -17.72 5.06 3.02
N ASP A 349 -17.50 6.30 2.70
CA ASP A 349 -17.19 6.79 1.36
C ASP A 349 -15.68 7.02 1.20
N ILE A 350 -15.24 7.15 -0.04
CA ILE A 350 -13.90 7.62 -0.37
C ILE A 350 -13.87 9.14 -0.33
N TYR A 351 -12.89 9.64 0.42
CA TYR A 351 -12.54 11.05 0.55
C TYR A 351 -11.16 11.31 -0.02
N VAL A 352 -10.88 12.58 -0.33
CA VAL A 352 -9.58 13.04 -0.80
C VAL A 352 -9.17 14.30 -0.05
N THR A 353 -7.89 14.43 0.27
CA THR A 353 -7.26 15.64 0.77
C THR A 353 -5.93 15.86 0.07
N THR A 354 -5.47 17.10 0.01
CA THR A 354 -4.24 17.47 -0.66
C THR A 354 -3.30 18.24 0.27
N ARG A 355 -2.01 18.21 -0.03
CA ARG A 355 -0.99 19.05 0.58
C ARG A 355 -0.04 19.57 -0.49
N GLU A 356 0.58 20.72 -0.23
CA GLU A 356 1.54 21.32 -1.14
C GLU A 356 2.96 20.84 -0.84
N ARG A 357 3.78 20.70 -1.86
CA ARG A 357 5.22 20.47 -1.72
C ARG A 357 5.90 21.81 -1.48
N ILE A 358 6.62 21.93 -0.36
CA ILE A 358 7.37 23.15 -0.03
C ILE A 358 8.68 23.15 -0.82
N ARG A 359 8.86 24.14 -1.71
CA ARG A 359 10.09 24.32 -2.50
C ARG A 359 11.18 24.99 -1.65
N ASP A 360 12.44 24.62 -1.85
CA ASP A 360 13.57 25.13 -1.07
C ASP A 360 13.73 26.66 -1.12
N HIS A 361 13.30 27.31 -2.18
CA HIS A 361 13.30 28.78 -2.29
C HIS A 361 12.42 29.49 -1.26
N GLU A 362 11.36 28.86 -0.78
CA GLU A 362 10.47 29.43 0.25
C GLU A 362 11.09 29.35 1.65
N ARG A 363 11.93 28.35 1.91
CA ARG A 363 12.66 28.19 3.18
C ARG A 363 13.66 29.34 3.45
N GLU A 364 14.32 29.83 2.42
CA GLU A 364 15.27 30.97 2.59
C GLU A 364 14.56 32.27 2.97
N HIS A 365 13.32 32.48 2.49
CA HIS A 365 12.51 33.63 2.85
C HIS A 365 11.98 33.56 4.29
N GLU A 366 11.45 32.43 4.73
CA GLU A 366 10.96 32.27 6.11
C GLU A 366 12.09 32.32 7.15
N SER A 367 13.27 31.76 6.82
CA SER A 367 14.42 31.80 7.72
C SER A 367 15.00 33.21 7.90
N ARG A 368 14.84 34.10 6.91
CA ARG A 368 15.23 35.53 6.99
C ARG A 368 14.25 36.33 7.84
N HIS A 369 12.95 36.08 7.76
CA HIS A 369 11.94 36.80 8.55
C HIS A 369 11.86 36.39 10.03
N ARG A 370 12.48 35.26 10.42
CA ARG A 370 12.59 34.86 11.84
C ARG A 370 13.85 35.40 12.53
N ARG A 371 14.74 36.11 11.80
CA ARG A 371 15.98 36.67 12.33
C ARG A 371 15.94 38.21 12.47
N ASP A 372 14.89 38.84 11.98
CA ASP A 372 14.52 40.23 12.19
C ASP A 372 13.41 40.35 13.24
#